data_7de58f9a536de0380972be7608c9b169
#
_entry.id   7de58f9a536de0380972be7608c9b169
#
_cell.length_a   1.000
_cell.length_b   1.000
_cell.length_c   1.000
_cell.angle_alpha   90.00
_cell.angle_beta   90.00
_cell.angle_gamma   90.00
#
_symmetry.space_group_name_H-M   'P 1'
#
loop_
_entity.id
_entity.type
_entity.pdbx_description
1 polymer ?
#
loop_
_entity_poly.entity_id
_entity_poly.type
_entity_poly.pdbx_seq_one_letter_code
_entity_poly.pdbx_strand_id
1 'polypeptide(L)'
;MGANLSMPRQPGANKSLQPVKKPTLAAVLIVKNEADNLKACLASLDGLVDEIVILDSGSQDETPAIAAEFGARFFVNTVWPGFGRQRRLAQSHVQSEWVLWLDADERLTPELKEAIATVMANPASDTIYSIPRLSWVFGRFIRHSGWYPDRVLRLYPKALT
;
A
#
# COMPACT_ATOMS: atom_id res chain seq x y z
N MET A 1 -64.82 -24.18 27.71
CA MET A 1 -64.27 -23.73 26.42
C MET A 1 -63.09 -22.83 26.71
N GLY A 2 -61.88 -23.38 26.64
CA GLY A 2 -60.64 -22.63 26.90
C GLY A 2 -59.91 -22.40 25.58
N ALA A 3 -59.76 -21.14 25.20
CA ALA A 3 -59.01 -20.72 24.04
C ALA A 3 -57.51 -20.65 24.38
N ASN A 4 -56.72 -21.49 23.76
CA ASN A 4 -55.27 -21.56 23.89
C ASN A 4 -54.64 -20.58 22.85
N LEU A 5 -54.17 -19.43 23.32
CA LEU A 5 -53.45 -18.46 22.51
C LEU A 5 -51.97 -18.84 22.45
N SER A 6 -51.53 -19.46 21.34
CA SER A 6 -50.13 -19.68 21.03
C SER A 6 -49.47 -18.34 20.63
N MET A 7 -48.48 -17.90 21.41
CA MET A 7 -47.62 -16.78 21.05
C MET A 7 -46.62 -17.20 19.96
N PRO A 8 -46.39 -16.36 18.94
CA PRO A 8 -45.36 -16.64 17.92
C PRO A 8 -43.96 -16.50 18.56
N ARG A 9 -43.12 -17.51 18.29
CA ARG A 9 -41.67 -17.49 18.63
C ARG A 9 -40.98 -16.39 17.84
N GLN A 10 -40.34 -15.48 18.54
CA GLN A 10 -39.42 -14.53 17.91
C GLN A 10 -38.20 -15.27 17.39
N PRO A 11 -37.72 -15.02 16.14
CA PRO A 11 -36.49 -15.56 15.66
C PRO A 11 -35.33 -14.82 16.32
N GLY A 12 -34.61 -15.53 17.19
CA GLY A 12 -33.34 -15.07 17.75
C GLY A 12 -32.26 -15.01 16.71
N ALA A 13 -32.03 -13.84 16.16
CA ALA A 13 -30.88 -13.58 15.33
C ALA A 13 -29.76 -12.95 16.17
N ASN A 14 -29.09 -13.74 16.97
CA ASN A 14 -27.78 -13.35 17.48
C ASN A 14 -26.73 -13.75 16.42
N LYS A 15 -26.60 -12.95 15.36
CA LYS A 15 -25.42 -12.97 14.52
C LYS A 15 -24.29 -12.37 15.37
N SER A 16 -23.47 -13.22 15.97
CA SER A 16 -22.19 -12.83 16.53
C SER A 16 -21.44 -12.06 15.44
N LEU A 17 -21.28 -10.77 15.62
CA LEU A 17 -20.41 -9.93 14.78
C LEU A 17 -18.99 -10.45 14.99
N GLN A 18 -18.53 -11.31 14.10
CA GLN A 18 -17.12 -11.68 14.01
C GLN A 18 -16.35 -10.37 13.76
N PRO A 19 -15.24 -10.10 14.48
CA PRO A 19 -14.44 -8.93 14.20
C PRO A 19 -14.03 -8.99 12.74
N VAL A 20 -14.40 -7.97 11.96
CA VAL A 20 -14.00 -7.85 10.56
C VAL A 20 -12.47 -7.74 10.56
N LYS A 21 -11.80 -8.77 10.05
CA LYS A 21 -10.33 -8.78 9.94
C LYS A 21 -9.92 -7.61 9.07
N LYS A 22 -9.09 -6.71 9.60
CA LYS A 22 -8.49 -5.64 8.83
C LYS A 22 -7.73 -6.26 7.64
N PRO A 23 -7.97 -5.82 6.39
CA PRO A 23 -7.23 -6.33 5.25
C PRO A 23 -5.75 -5.94 5.32
N THR A 24 -4.90 -6.80 4.80
CA THR A 24 -3.45 -6.58 4.79
C THR A 24 -3.03 -5.65 3.66
N LEU A 25 -2.01 -4.83 3.91
CA LEU A 25 -1.46 -3.82 3.00
C LEU A 25 0.00 -4.11 2.68
N ALA A 26 0.34 -4.20 1.40
CA ALA A 26 1.72 -4.26 0.93
C ALA A 26 2.18 -2.92 0.38
N ALA A 27 3.38 -2.46 0.76
CA ALA A 27 4.12 -1.47 -0.01
C ALA A 27 4.89 -2.18 -1.13
N VAL A 28 4.82 -1.66 -2.35
CA VAL A 28 5.49 -2.23 -3.53
C VAL A 28 6.36 -1.19 -4.20
N LEU A 29 7.62 -1.55 -4.44
CA LEU A 29 8.61 -0.70 -5.08
C LEU A 29 9.30 -1.44 -6.22
N ILE A 30 9.67 -0.70 -7.27
CA ILE A 30 10.67 -1.13 -8.24
C ILE A 30 11.88 -0.22 -8.10
N VAL A 31 13.08 -0.79 -8.00
CA VAL A 31 14.29 -0.04 -7.65
C VAL A 31 15.46 -0.39 -8.58
N LYS A 32 16.43 0.53 -8.64
CA LYS A 32 17.76 0.28 -9.19
C LYS A 32 18.74 1.34 -8.69
N ASN A 33 19.73 0.96 -7.86
CA ASN A 33 20.72 1.85 -7.26
C ASN A 33 20.08 3.02 -6.50
N GLU A 34 19.27 2.70 -5.49
CA GLU A 34 18.49 3.67 -4.69
C GLU A 34 18.98 3.74 -3.23
N ALA A 35 20.24 3.39 -2.95
CA ALA A 35 20.78 3.36 -1.59
C ALA A 35 20.60 4.70 -0.84
N ASP A 36 20.74 5.83 -1.54
CA ASP A 36 20.60 7.17 -0.95
C ASP A 36 19.16 7.49 -0.51
N ASN A 37 18.18 6.90 -1.16
CA ASN A 37 16.76 7.23 -0.98
C ASN A 37 15.99 6.17 -0.20
N LEU A 38 16.26 4.88 -0.47
CA LEU A 38 15.44 3.75 -0.05
C LEU A 38 15.25 3.69 1.47
N LYS A 39 16.29 3.95 2.25
CA LYS A 39 16.21 3.90 3.72
C LYS A 39 15.15 4.85 4.28
N ALA A 40 15.13 6.09 3.82
CA ALA A 40 14.17 7.09 4.27
C ALA A 40 12.75 6.82 3.74
N CYS A 41 12.62 6.25 2.52
CA CYS A 41 11.35 5.78 1.98
C CYS A 41 10.76 4.69 2.88
N LEU A 42 11.52 3.61 3.13
CA LEU A 42 11.06 2.47 3.92
C LEU A 42 10.78 2.84 5.38
N ALA A 43 11.59 3.70 5.99
CA ALA A 43 11.33 4.22 7.34
C ALA A 43 9.99 4.97 7.43
N SER A 44 9.56 5.66 6.36
CA SER A 44 8.27 6.35 6.34
C SER A 44 7.06 5.40 6.35
N LEU A 45 7.25 4.11 6.07
CA LEU A 45 6.22 3.07 6.07
C LEU A 45 5.99 2.43 7.45
N ASP A 46 6.86 2.69 8.41
CA ASP A 46 6.84 2.04 9.72
C ASP A 46 5.46 2.10 10.39
N GLY A 47 4.99 0.94 10.87
CA GLY A 47 3.70 0.76 11.52
C GLY A 47 2.47 0.87 10.59
N LEU A 48 2.65 1.05 9.28
CA LEU A 48 1.53 1.20 8.34
C LEU A 48 1.24 -0.07 7.52
N VAL A 49 2.29 -0.73 7.02
CA VAL A 49 2.20 -1.84 6.08
C VAL A 49 2.49 -3.17 6.74
N ASP A 50 1.86 -4.24 6.25
CA ASP A 50 2.06 -5.62 6.73
C ASP A 50 3.15 -6.34 5.92
N GLU A 51 3.45 -5.84 4.70
CA GLU A 51 4.38 -6.45 3.77
C GLU A 51 5.12 -5.35 2.97
N ILE A 52 6.40 -5.56 2.71
CA ILE A 52 7.19 -4.75 1.77
C ILE A 52 7.70 -5.67 0.67
N VAL A 53 7.38 -5.35 -0.58
CA VAL A 53 7.84 -6.07 -1.77
C VAL A 53 8.69 -5.14 -2.63
N ILE A 54 9.92 -5.54 -2.89
CA ILE A 54 10.85 -4.79 -3.73
C ILE A 54 11.29 -5.66 -4.91
N LEU A 55 11.12 -5.14 -6.11
CA LEU A 55 11.68 -5.73 -7.32
C LEU A 55 12.83 -4.86 -7.81
N ASP A 56 14.03 -5.40 -7.70
CA ASP A 56 15.28 -4.76 -8.08
C ASP A 56 15.63 -5.05 -9.54
N SER A 57 16.12 -4.04 -10.26
CA SER A 57 16.55 -4.15 -11.64
C SER A 57 18.07 -4.38 -11.78
N GLY A 58 18.72 -4.95 -10.76
CA GLY A 58 20.15 -5.27 -10.73
C GLY A 58 20.97 -4.13 -10.15
N SER A 59 20.68 -3.72 -8.92
CA SER A 59 21.46 -2.75 -8.15
C SER A 59 22.87 -3.28 -7.86
N GLN A 60 23.83 -2.37 -7.81
CA GLN A 60 25.24 -2.63 -7.51
C GLN A 60 25.74 -1.85 -6.28
N ASP A 61 24.83 -1.12 -5.63
CA ASP A 61 25.05 -0.35 -4.41
C ASP A 61 24.45 -1.05 -3.17
N GLU A 62 24.33 -0.36 -2.07
CA GLU A 62 23.76 -0.88 -0.81
C GLU A 62 22.23 -1.10 -0.82
N THR A 63 21.54 -0.90 -1.97
CA THR A 63 20.09 -1.09 -2.08
C THR A 63 19.61 -2.44 -1.52
N PRO A 64 20.22 -3.59 -1.86
CA PRO A 64 19.78 -4.89 -1.32
C PRO A 64 19.98 -5.01 0.19
N ALA A 65 21.07 -4.47 0.74
CA ALA A 65 21.36 -4.49 2.17
C ALA A 65 20.34 -3.66 2.95
N ILE A 66 20.02 -2.46 2.46
CA ILE A 66 18.99 -1.60 3.04
C ILE A 66 17.62 -2.29 3.02
N ALA A 67 17.23 -2.91 1.91
CA ALA A 67 15.97 -3.64 1.82
C ALA A 67 15.88 -4.76 2.89
N ALA A 68 16.98 -5.46 3.15
CA ALA A 68 17.05 -6.51 4.17
C ALA A 68 16.91 -5.96 5.60
N GLU A 69 17.45 -4.77 5.91
CA GLU A 69 17.28 -4.10 7.21
C GLU A 69 15.80 -3.89 7.59
N PHE A 70 14.95 -3.66 6.59
CA PHE A 70 13.50 -3.45 6.76
C PHE A 70 12.66 -4.72 6.59
N GLY A 71 13.28 -5.88 6.46
CA GLY A 71 12.58 -7.15 6.29
C GLY A 71 11.80 -7.25 4.98
N ALA A 72 12.20 -6.49 3.95
CA ALA A 72 11.52 -6.51 2.65
C ALA A 72 11.72 -7.84 1.93
N ARG A 73 10.66 -8.32 1.28
CA ARG A 73 10.75 -9.41 0.32
C ARG A 73 11.36 -8.87 -0.97
N PHE A 74 12.62 -9.23 -1.19
CA PHE A 74 13.45 -8.68 -2.24
C PHE A 74 13.60 -9.66 -3.40
N PHE A 75 13.27 -9.21 -4.61
CA PHE A 75 13.34 -9.99 -5.85
C PHE A 75 14.20 -9.25 -6.87
N VAL A 76 14.86 -9.99 -7.76
CA VAL A 76 15.73 -9.39 -8.77
C VAL A 76 15.25 -9.77 -10.17
N ASN A 77 15.11 -8.77 -11.04
CA ASN A 77 14.89 -8.93 -12.47
C ASN A 77 15.81 -7.99 -13.25
N THR A 78 16.93 -8.50 -13.71
CA THR A 78 17.95 -7.72 -14.44
C THR A 78 17.54 -7.38 -15.88
N VAL A 79 16.54 -8.07 -16.42
CA VAL A 79 16.00 -7.77 -17.75
C VAL A 79 14.92 -6.70 -17.62
N TRP A 80 15.20 -5.50 -18.11
CA TRP A 80 14.25 -4.40 -18.03
C TRP A 80 13.14 -4.49 -19.10
N PRO A 81 11.91 -4.87 -18.76
CA PRO A 81 10.84 -5.05 -19.74
C PRO A 81 10.01 -3.77 -19.95
N GLY A 82 10.40 -2.64 -19.36
CA GLY A 82 9.66 -1.39 -19.25
C GLY A 82 8.82 -1.29 -17.96
N PHE A 83 8.51 -0.04 -17.55
CA PHE A 83 7.87 0.26 -16.26
C PHE A 83 6.60 -0.56 -15.98
N GLY A 84 5.66 -0.63 -16.93
CA GLY A 84 4.40 -1.32 -16.72
C GLY A 84 4.55 -2.83 -16.50
N ARG A 85 5.46 -3.49 -17.22
CA ARG A 85 5.74 -4.91 -17.03
C ARG A 85 6.51 -5.18 -15.74
N GLN A 86 7.47 -4.32 -15.41
CA GLN A 86 8.23 -4.42 -14.17
C GLN A 86 7.31 -4.27 -12.95
N ARG A 87 6.37 -3.31 -12.96
CA ARG A 87 5.37 -3.15 -11.91
C ARG A 87 4.46 -4.37 -11.79
N ARG A 88 3.95 -4.92 -12.89
CA ARG A 88 3.15 -6.15 -12.85
C ARG A 88 3.93 -7.33 -12.26
N LEU A 89 5.20 -7.46 -12.60
CA LEU A 89 6.05 -8.52 -12.04
C LEU A 89 6.25 -8.31 -10.54
N ALA A 90 6.54 -7.09 -10.08
CA ALA A 90 6.63 -6.78 -8.65
C ALA A 90 5.33 -7.12 -7.92
N GLN A 91 4.19 -6.72 -8.46
CA GLN A 91 2.88 -6.98 -7.87
C GLN A 91 2.53 -8.47 -7.82
N SER A 92 3.02 -9.29 -8.74
CA SER A 92 2.79 -10.73 -8.72
C SER A 92 3.38 -11.42 -7.50
N HIS A 93 4.37 -10.81 -6.85
CA HIS A 93 4.97 -11.30 -5.60
C HIS A 93 4.19 -10.89 -4.33
N VAL A 94 3.23 -9.97 -4.42
CA VAL A 94 2.45 -9.48 -3.28
C VAL A 94 1.55 -10.58 -2.73
N GLN A 95 1.54 -10.76 -1.41
CA GLN A 95 0.64 -11.69 -0.70
C GLN A 95 -0.53 -10.96 -0.03
N SER A 96 -0.37 -9.67 0.27
CA SER A 96 -1.39 -8.82 0.88
C SER A 96 -2.58 -8.56 -0.04
N GLU A 97 -3.71 -8.17 0.56
CA GLU A 97 -4.98 -7.92 -0.13
C GLU A 97 -4.99 -6.55 -0.82
N TRP A 98 -4.21 -5.59 -0.29
CA TRP A 98 -4.11 -4.23 -0.80
C TRP A 98 -2.68 -3.88 -1.18
N VAL A 99 -2.54 -2.98 -2.15
CA VAL A 99 -1.26 -2.53 -2.70
C VAL A 99 -1.14 -1.03 -2.54
N LEU A 100 -0.01 -0.58 -1.98
CA LEU A 100 0.45 0.80 -1.97
C LEU A 100 1.74 0.89 -2.79
N TRP A 101 1.68 1.59 -3.93
CA TRP A 101 2.86 1.85 -4.75
C TRP A 101 3.64 3.05 -4.24
N LEU A 102 4.96 2.91 -4.17
CA LEU A 102 5.90 3.99 -3.89
C LEU A 102 7.09 3.91 -4.84
N ASP A 103 7.63 5.07 -5.17
CA ASP A 103 8.95 5.18 -5.76
C ASP A 103 9.97 5.40 -4.62
N ALA A 104 11.23 4.94 -4.78
CA ALA A 104 12.21 4.91 -3.68
C ALA A 104 12.58 6.31 -3.14
N ASP A 105 12.38 7.35 -3.94
CA ASP A 105 12.58 8.75 -3.59
C ASP A 105 11.36 9.43 -2.95
N GLU A 106 10.25 8.70 -2.79
CA GLU A 106 9.02 9.19 -2.13
C GLU A 106 9.02 8.84 -0.63
N ARG A 107 8.37 9.68 0.17
CA ARG A 107 8.19 9.49 1.62
C ARG A 107 6.77 9.84 2.01
N LEU A 108 6.16 9.02 2.85
CA LEU A 108 4.84 9.32 3.41
C LEU A 108 4.98 10.37 4.51
N THR A 109 4.14 11.42 4.44
CA THR A 109 3.98 12.33 5.58
C THR A 109 3.15 11.67 6.68
N PRO A 110 3.23 12.13 7.94
CA PRO A 110 2.39 11.63 9.03
C PRO A 110 0.89 11.70 8.70
N GLU A 111 0.45 12.80 8.09
CA GLU A 111 -0.95 13.02 7.70
C GLU A 111 -1.42 12.02 6.62
N LEU A 112 -0.55 11.71 5.65
CA LEU A 112 -0.85 10.71 4.63
C LEU A 112 -0.91 9.31 5.23
N LYS A 113 -0.04 8.98 6.18
CA LYS A 113 -0.10 7.70 6.93
C LYS A 113 -1.44 7.55 7.66
N GLU A 114 -1.89 8.58 8.36
CA GLU A 114 -3.18 8.57 9.07
C GLU A 114 -4.35 8.43 8.08
N ALA A 115 -4.30 9.11 6.95
CA ALA A 115 -5.32 8.99 5.91
C ALA A 115 -5.38 7.57 5.33
N ILE A 116 -4.24 6.96 5.02
CA ILE A 116 -4.17 5.57 4.54
C ILE A 116 -4.68 4.61 5.63
N ALA A 117 -4.26 4.78 6.88
CA ALA A 117 -4.72 3.94 7.99
C ALA A 117 -6.26 4.03 8.17
N THR A 118 -6.83 5.22 8.00
CA THR A 118 -8.28 5.44 8.05
C THR A 118 -9.00 4.70 6.91
N VAL A 119 -8.49 4.78 5.69
CA VAL A 119 -9.02 4.02 4.55
C VAL A 119 -8.93 2.52 4.84
N MET A 120 -7.79 2.03 5.33
CA MET A 120 -7.55 0.61 5.60
C MET A 120 -8.34 0.06 6.79
N ALA A 121 -8.93 0.92 7.63
CA ALA A 121 -9.83 0.48 8.70
C ALA A 121 -11.17 -0.04 8.16
N ASN A 122 -11.67 0.52 7.05
CA ASN A 122 -12.89 0.09 6.38
C ASN A 122 -12.80 0.38 4.86
N PRO A 123 -11.95 -0.37 4.11
CA PRO A 123 -11.67 -0.03 2.74
C PRO A 123 -12.78 -0.51 1.79
N ALA A 124 -13.07 0.31 0.78
CA ALA A 124 -13.99 -0.05 -0.30
C ALA A 124 -13.28 -0.95 -1.32
N SER A 125 -13.76 -2.17 -1.49
CA SER A 125 -13.10 -3.22 -2.30
C SER A 125 -13.11 -2.94 -3.82
N ASP A 126 -13.81 -1.92 -4.27
CA ASP A 126 -13.98 -1.52 -5.67
C ASP A 126 -13.36 -0.14 -5.99
N THR A 127 -12.58 0.41 -5.05
CA THR A 127 -12.08 1.78 -5.13
C THR A 127 -10.56 1.82 -5.29
N ILE A 128 -10.09 2.67 -6.20
CA ILE A 128 -8.67 3.00 -6.38
C ILE A 128 -8.46 4.45 -5.91
N TYR A 129 -7.49 4.63 -5.02
CA TYR A 129 -7.18 5.94 -4.45
C TYR A 129 -5.98 6.58 -5.13
N SER A 130 -6.11 7.88 -5.43
CA SER A 130 -5.01 8.70 -5.89
C SER A 130 -4.40 9.48 -4.71
N ILE A 131 -3.07 9.57 -4.72
CA ILE A 131 -2.29 10.29 -3.71
C ILE A 131 -1.65 11.51 -4.39
N PRO A 132 -1.78 12.72 -3.83
CA PRO A 132 -1.09 13.90 -4.35
C PRO A 132 0.40 13.83 -3.98
N ARG A 133 1.27 14.01 -4.97
CA ARG A 133 2.71 14.13 -4.77
C ARG A 133 3.10 15.59 -4.62
N LEU A 134 3.99 15.86 -3.68
CA LEU A 134 4.59 17.16 -3.47
C LEU A 134 6.09 17.09 -3.79
N SER A 135 6.50 17.68 -4.89
CA SER A 135 7.87 17.62 -5.38
C SER A 135 8.81 18.55 -4.63
N TRP A 136 9.98 18.02 -4.24
CA TRP A 136 11.09 18.77 -3.69
C TRP A 136 12.12 19.05 -4.78
N VAL A 137 12.31 20.32 -5.13
CA VAL A 137 13.22 20.74 -6.22
C VAL A 137 13.97 22.00 -5.82
N PHE A 138 15.26 22.03 -6.07
CA PHE A 138 16.13 23.17 -5.73
C PHE A 138 16.04 23.63 -4.26
N GLY A 139 15.97 22.65 -3.34
CA GLY A 139 15.96 22.95 -1.90
C GLY A 139 14.62 23.44 -1.34
N ARG A 140 13.50 23.26 -2.06
CA ARG A 140 12.15 23.66 -1.60
C ARG A 140 11.05 22.80 -2.19
N PHE A 141 9.91 22.76 -1.49
CA PHE A 141 8.69 22.15 -2.03
C PHE A 141 8.01 23.08 -3.05
N ILE A 142 7.65 22.53 -4.20
CA ILE A 142 6.97 23.26 -5.28
C ILE A 142 5.46 23.05 -5.13
N ARG A 143 4.73 24.15 -4.82
CA ARG A 143 3.26 24.14 -4.60
C ARG A 143 2.47 24.87 -5.68
N HIS A 144 3.16 25.44 -6.67
CA HIS A 144 2.59 26.30 -7.71
C HIS A 144 2.96 25.81 -9.11
N SER A 145 2.50 26.51 -10.13
CA SER A 145 2.84 26.28 -11.54
C SER A 145 2.41 24.91 -12.07
N GLY A 146 1.29 24.36 -11.57
CA GLY A 146 0.77 23.06 -12.01
C GLY A 146 1.51 21.84 -11.45
N TRP A 147 2.50 22.01 -10.56
CA TRP A 147 3.25 20.92 -9.95
C TRP A 147 2.52 20.28 -8.77
N TYR A 148 1.56 20.96 -8.17
CA TYR A 148 0.79 20.45 -7.05
C TYR A 148 -0.69 20.87 -7.19
N PRO A 149 -1.65 19.96 -6.95
CA PRO A 149 -1.47 18.53 -6.63
C PRO A 149 -1.22 17.68 -7.88
N ASP A 150 -0.08 16.98 -7.93
CA ASP A 150 0.17 15.93 -8.92
C ASP A 150 -0.39 14.61 -8.39
N ARG A 151 -1.58 14.20 -8.86
CA ARG A 151 -2.28 13.02 -8.34
C ARG A 151 -1.93 11.77 -9.13
N VAL A 152 -1.47 10.75 -8.44
CA VAL A 152 -1.15 9.44 -9.01
C VAL A 152 -1.94 8.33 -8.29
N LEU A 153 -2.39 7.34 -9.05
CA LEU A 153 -3.06 6.16 -8.50
C LEU A 153 -2.04 5.30 -7.78
N ARG A 154 -2.20 5.12 -6.48
CA ARG A 154 -1.19 4.47 -5.64
C ARG A 154 -1.72 3.41 -4.69
N LEU A 155 -2.97 3.50 -4.23
CA LEU A 155 -3.54 2.60 -3.23
C LEU A 155 -4.81 1.94 -3.78
N TYR A 156 -4.85 0.59 -3.82
CA TYR A 156 -5.98 -0.15 -4.36
C TYR A 156 -5.99 -1.63 -3.93
N PRO A 157 -7.15 -2.30 -3.99
CA PRO A 157 -7.25 -3.75 -3.81
C PRO A 157 -6.46 -4.49 -4.90
N LYS A 158 -5.61 -5.44 -4.51
CA LYS A 158 -4.87 -6.27 -5.46
C LYS A 158 -5.76 -6.97 -6.49
N ALA A 159 -6.98 -7.32 -6.11
CA ALA A 159 -7.93 -8.03 -6.97
C ALA A 159 -8.45 -7.19 -8.15
N LEU A 160 -8.23 -5.87 -8.19
CA LEU A 160 -8.66 -4.99 -9.28
C LEU A 160 -7.66 -4.92 -10.45
N THR A 161 -6.53 -5.63 -10.38
CA THR A 161 -5.44 -5.50 -11.38
C THR A 161 -4.86 -6.84 -11.79
#